data_a021f1e44ef63aec0342bcabbed56dd9
#
_entry.id   a021f1e44ef63aec0342bcabbed56dd9
#
_cell.length_a   1.000
_cell.length_b   1.000
_cell.length_c   1.000
_cell.angle_alpha   90.00
_cell.angle_beta   90.00
_cell.angle_gamma   90.00
#
_symmetry.space_group_name_H-M   'P 1'
#
loop_
_entity.id
_entity.type
_entity.pdbx_description
1 polymer ?
#
loop_
_entity_poly.entity_id
_entity_poly.type
_entity_poly.pdbx_seq_one_letter_code
_entity_poly.pdbx_strand_id
1 'polypeptide(L)'
;MSVPGFERHDHATCVHDALHSAEAVCAAAGLRLTQVRRRVLEILLESHAARGAYDVLARLDAEGLGSKPPVAYRALGFLVDHGFAHRIEGLNAFIACAHPGADHAPAFLICRGCHTVAETRATAPMGQAAAQTGFAIEQTVMEAQGLCPACQAEA
;
A
#
# COMPACT_ATOMS: atom_id res chain seq x y z
N MET A 1 -5.23 19.99 -6.20
CA MET A 1 -4.18 19.08 -5.70
C MET A 1 -4.49 17.69 -6.20
N SER A 2 -3.59 17.10 -6.96
CA SER A 2 -3.83 15.78 -7.52
C SER A 2 -3.48 14.70 -6.49
N VAL A 3 -4.34 13.71 -6.35
CA VAL A 3 -4.13 12.57 -5.45
C VAL A 3 -3.72 11.37 -6.32
N PRO A 4 -2.49 10.86 -6.17
CA PRO A 4 -2.07 9.67 -6.91
C PRO A 4 -3.05 8.52 -6.71
N GLY A 5 -3.45 7.88 -7.78
CA GLY A 5 -4.40 6.76 -7.76
C GLY A 5 -5.71 7.04 -8.49
N PHE A 6 -6.17 8.28 -8.55
CA PHE A 6 -7.37 8.66 -9.30
C PHE A 6 -7.06 9.38 -10.62
N GLU A 7 -5.79 9.61 -10.92
CA GLU A 7 -5.35 10.29 -12.14
C GLU A 7 -4.87 9.30 -13.20
N ARG A 8 -5.03 9.71 -14.46
CA ARG A 8 -4.38 9.02 -15.57
C ARG A 8 -2.91 9.37 -15.59
N HIS A 9 -2.04 8.37 -15.47
CA HIS A 9 -0.58 8.53 -15.53
C HIS A 9 0.06 7.34 -16.25
N ASP A 10 1.34 7.48 -16.59
CA ASP A 10 2.10 6.35 -17.13
C ASP A 10 2.41 5.36 -16.01
N HIS A 11 1.62 4.31 -15.95
CA HIS A 11 1.70 3.30 -14.91
C HIS A 11 2.99 2.48 -14.98
N ALA A 12 3.54 2.27 -16.18
CA ALA A 12 4.79 1.52 -16.35
C ALA A 12 5.98 2.27 -15.71
N THR A 13 6.05 3.59 -15.88
CA THR A 13 7.05 4.43 -15.24
C THR A 13 6.87 4.42 -13.71
N CYS A 14 5.64 4.53 -13.24
CA CYS A 14 5.32 4.47 -11.81
C CYS A 14 5.80 3.16 -11.16
N VAL A 15 5.56 2.01 -11.80
CA VAL A 15 6.02 0.70 -11.33
C VAL A 15 7.53 0.61 -11.31
N HIS A 16 8.18 1.05 -12.38
CA HIS A 16 9.65 1.03 -12.49
C HIS A 16 10.31 1.87 -11.37
N ASP A 17 9.83 3.08 -11.17
CA ASP A 17 10.37 3.98 -10.16
C ASP A 17 10.17 3.45 -8.74
N ALA A 18 9.01 2.87 -8.47
CA ALA A 18 8.71 2.26 -7.16
C ALA A 18 9.62 1.06 -6.86
N LEU A 19 9.86 0.19 -7.83
CA LEU A 19 10.76 -0.96 -7.68
C LEU A 19 12.20 -0.51 -7.50
N HIS A 20 12.65 0.45 -8.29
CA HIS A 20 13.99 1.02 -8.17
C HIS A 20 14.23 1.67 -6.80
N SER A 21 13.25 2.42 -6.30
CA SER A 21 13.29 3.01 -4.96
C SER A 21 13.36 1.95 -3.87
N ALA A 22 12.58 0.88 -3.98
CA ALA A 22 12.60 -0.22 -3.02
C ALA A 22 13.94 -0.94 -3.00
N GLU A 23 14.56 -1.18 -4.15
CA GLU A 23 15.89 -1.78 -4.27
C GLU A 23 16.95 -0.90 -3.61
N ALA A 24 16.93 0.40 -3.88
CA ALA A 24 17.86 1.36 -3.30
C ALA A 24 17.75 1.47 -1.78
N VAL A 25 16.52 1.53 -1.25
CA VAL A 25 16.28 1.56 0.20
C VAL A 25 16.75 0.27 0.87
N CYS A 26 16.45 -0.88 0.30
CA CYS A 26 16.91 -2.17 0.82
C CYS A 26 18.43 -2.25 0.83
N ALA A 27 19.08 -1.86 -0.25
CA ALA A 27 20.55 -1.88 -0.34
C ALA A 27 21.19 -0.96 0.71
N ALA A 28 20.68 0.24 0.88
CA ALA A 28 21.17 1.21 1.87
C ALA A 28 20.98 0.74 3.31
N ALA A 29 19.89 0.03 3.60
CA ALA A 29 19.56 -0.49 4.93
C ALA A 29 20.11 -1.88 5.23
N GLY A 30 20.83 -2.52 4.30
CA GLY A 30 21.30 -3.88 4.47
C GLY A 30 20.18 -4.93 4.47
N LEU A 31 19.03 -4.61 3.90
CA LEU A 31 17.89 -5.50 3.77
C LEU A 31 17.94 -6.31 2.47
N ARG A 32 17.38 -7.51 2.52
CA ARG A 32 17.33 -8.36 1.34
C ARG A 32 15.94 -8.31 0.69
N LEU A 33 15.86 -7.71 -0.47
CA LEU A 33 14.67 -7.82 -1.33
C LEU A 33 14.75 -9.15 -2.11
N THR A 34 14.23 -10.22 -1.50
CA THR A 34 14.22 -11.56 -2.14
C THR A 34 13.34 -11.55 -3.38
N GLN A 35 13.48 -12.57 -4.22
CA GLN A 35 12.65 -12.73 -5.42
C GLN A 35 11.15 -12.71 -5.09
N VAL A 36 10.73 -13.39 -4.03
CA VAL A 36 9.33 -13.42 -3.60
C VAL A 36 8.87 -12.03 -3.14
N ARG A 37 9.65 -11.35 -2.30
CA ARG A 37 9.32 -9.99 -1.82
C ARG A 37 9.19 -9.00 -2.97
N ARG A 38 10.15 -9.05 -3.91
CA ARG A 38 10.10 -8.23 -5.12
C ARG A 38 8.85 -8.52 -5.93
N ARG A 39 8.55 -9.81 -6.16
CA ARG A 39 7.37 -10.19 -6.95
C ARG A 39 6.06 -9.77 -6.28
N VAL A 40 5.95 -9.90 -4.97
CA VAL A 40 4.78 -9.41 -4.24
C VAL A 40 4.62 -7.89 -4.41
N LEU A 41 5.68 -7.13 -4.30
CA LEU A 41 5.62 -5.68 -4.56
C LEU A 41 5.18 -5.36 -5.99
N GLU A 42 5.69 -6.08 -6.98
CA GLU A 42 5.25 -5.95 -8.38
C GLU A 42 3.75 -6.22 -8.55
N ILE A 43 3.25 -7.26 -7.91
CA ILE A 43 1.81 -7.59 -7.92
C ILE A 43 0.97 -6.45 -7.32
N LEU A 44 1.41 -5.87 -6.21
CA LEU A 44 0.72 -4.73 -5.61
C LEU A 44 0.77 -3.47 -6.49
N LEU A 45 1.83 -3.32 -7.27
CA LEU A 45 2.01 -2.18 -8.18
C LEU A 45 1.23 -2.30 -9.50
N GLU A 46 0.67 -3.47 -9.82
CA GLU A 46 -0.06 -3.68 -11.08
C GLU A 46 -1.29 -2.78 -11.22
N SER A 47 -1.88 -2.37 -10.11
CA SER A 47 -3.05 -1.50 -10.08
C SER A 47 -3.12 -0.67 -8.80
N HIS A 48 -3.98 0.33 -8.79
CA HIS A 48 -4.28 1.11 -7.59
C HIS A 48 -5.40 0.49 -6.72
N ALA A 49 -5.77 -0.75 -6.99
CA ALA A 49 -6.70 -1.50 -6.15
C ALA A 49 -5.94 -2.30 -5.09
N ALA A 50 -6.46 -2.34 -3.88
CA ALA A 50 -5.89 -3.16 -2.82
C ALA A 50 -6.07 -4.66 -3.14
N ARG A 51 -5.07 -5.46 -2.77
CA ARG A 51 -5.03 -6.91 -3.00
C ARG A 51 -5.04 -7.67 -1.68
N GLY A 52 -5.92 -8.65 -1.54
CA GLY A 52 -5.91 -9.56 -0.41
C GLY A 52 -4.70 -10.51 -0.45
N ALA A 53 -4.29 -11.01 0.71
CA ALA A 53 -3.15 -11.93 0.81
C ALA A 53 -3.36 -13.22 0.01
N TYR A 54 -4.59 -13.72 -0.07
CA TYR A 54 -4.90 -14.91 -0.87
C TYR A 54 -4.85 -14.66 -2.37
N ASP A 55 -5.18 -13.47 -2.85
CA ASP A 55 -5.00 -13.10 -4.27
C ASP A 55 -3.52 -13.06 -4.62
N VAL A 56 -2.69 -12.49 -3.75
CA VAL A 56 -1.24 -12.49 -3.89
C VAL A 56 -0.69 -13.93 -3.90
N LEU A 57 -1.16 -14.76 -2.97
CA LEU A 57 -0.74 -16.16 -2.88
C LEU A 57 -1.09 -16.95 -4.15
N ALA A 58 -2.28 -16.76 -4.71
CA ALA A 58 -2.69 -17.42 -5.94
C ALA A 58 -1.76 -17.07 -7.12
N ARG A 59 -1.32 -15.82 -7.19
CA ARG A 59 -0.34 -15.38 -8.20
C ARG A 59 1.03 -16.02 -7.99
N LEU A 60 1.52 -16.07 -6.75
CA LEU A 60 2.80 -16.72 -6.43
C LEU A 60 2.76 -18.21 -6.73
N ASP A 61 1.68 -18.89 -6.41
CA ASP A 61 1.48 -20.31 -6.69
C ASP A 61 1.50 -20.61 -8.20
N ALA A 62 0.76 -19.82 -8.98
CA ALA A 62 0.74 -19.93 -10.43
C ALA A 62 2.13 -19.73 -11.08
N GLU A 63 3.00 -18.96 -10.44
CA GLU A 63 4.36 -18.68 -10.90
C GLU A 63 5.42 -19.61 -10.28
N GLY A 64 5.02 -20.57 -9.44
CA GLY A 64 5.93 -21.50 -8.77
C GLY A 64 6.79 -20.89 -7.66
N LEU A 65 6.39 -19.75 -7.11
CA LEU A 65 7.11 -19.02 -6.07
C LEU A 65 6.67 -19.37 -4.64
N GLY A 66 5.63 -20.20 -4.50
CA GLY A 66 5.13 -20.67 -3.22
C GLY A 66 3.61 -20.80 -3.21
N SER A 67 3.10 -21.80 -2.50
CA SER A 67 1.67 -22.15 -2.48
C SER A 67 1.05 -22.13 -1.09
N LYS A 68 1.85 -21.84 -0.06
CA LYS A 68 1.37 -21.84 1.33
C LYS A 68 1.15 -20.40 1.84
N PRO A 69 0.08 -20.14 2.60
CA PRO A 69 -0.24 -18.80 3.11
C PRO A 69 0.92 -18.06 3.78
N PRO A 70 1.79 -18.71 4.60
CA PRO A 70 2.93 -18.01 5.21
C PRO A 70 3.89 -17.35 4.21
N VAL A 71 4.01 -17.86 3.00
CA VAL A 71 4.87 -17.28 1.96
C VAL A 71 4.39 -15.86 1.60
N ALA A 72 3.08 -15.71 1.33
CA ALA A 72 2.50 -14.40 1.02
C ALA A 72 2.52 -13.48 2.25
N TYR A 73 2.12 -13.94 3.42
CA TYR A 73 2.06 -13.12 4.62
C TYR A 73 3.43 -12.61 5.08
N ARG A 74 4.49 -13.42 4.99
CA ARG A 74 5.86 -13.00 5.32
C ARG A 74 6.37 -11.93 4.36
N ALA A 75 6.11 -12.08 3.07
CA ALA A 75 6.51 -11.08 2.09
C ALA A 75 5.73 -9.78 2.27
N LEU A 76 4.41 -9.84 2.44
CA LEU A 76 3.57 -8.67 2.72
C LEU A 76 3.97 -7.99 4.02
N GLY A 77 4.20 -8.75 5.09
CA GLY A 77 4.68 -8.21 6.37
C GLY A 77 6.01 -7.48 6.24
N PHE A 78 6.97 -8.04 5.53
CA PHE A 78 8.22 -7.36 5.25
C PHE A 78 8.01 -6.03 4.51
N LEU A 79 7.17 -6.01 3.50
CA LEU A 79 6.89 -4.78 2.73
C LEU A 79 6.21 -3.70 3.58
N VAL A 80 5.29 -4.10 4.44
CA VAL A 80 4.62 -3.18 5.38
C VAL A 80 5.58 -2.66 6.44
N ASP A 81 6.36 -3.53 7.06
CA ASP A 81 7.31 -3.18 8.12
C ASP A 81 8.39 -2.21 7.65
N HIS A 82 8.76 -2.27 6.38
CA HIS A 82 9.79 -1.40 5.78
C HIS A 82 9.23 -0.26 4.93
N GLY A 83 7.92 0.00 4.98
CA GLY A 83 7.29 1.16 4.35
C GLY A 83 7.09 1.06 2.84
N PHE A 84 7.15 -0.14 2.25
CA PHE A 84 6.92 -0.35 0.80
C PHE A 84 5.45 -0.63 0.47
N ALA A 85 4.67 -1.01 1.45
CA ALA A 85 3.25 -1.31 1.32
C ALA A 85 2.49 -0.86 2.56
N HIS A 86 1.18 -0.73 2.41
CA HIS A 86 0.25 -0.45 3.50
C HIS A 86 -0.85 -1.48 3.53
N ARG A 87 -1.30 -1.84 4.73
CA ARG A 87 -2.51 -2.61 4.92
C ARG A 87 -3.71 -1.67 4.98
N ILE A 88 -4.75 -1.98 4.21
CA ILE A 88 -6.03 -1.30 4.27
C ILE A 88 -6.93 -2.11 5.20
N GLU A 89 -7.16 -1.60 6.40
CA GLU A 89 -7.87 -2.33 7.46
C GLU A 89 -9.32 -2.63 7.07
N GLY A 90 -10.02 -1.66 6.50
CA GLY A 90 -11.41 -1.80 6.08
C GLY A 90 -11.65 -2.81 4.97
N LEU A 91 -10.61 -3.17 4.21
CA LEU A 91 -10.67 -4.16 3.12
C LEU A 91 -9.94 -5.46 3.46
N ASN A 92 -9.19 -5.50 4.56
CA ASN A 92 -8.25 -6.59 4.87
C ASN A 92 -7.37 -6.94 3.65
N ALA A 93 -6.78 -5.94 3.05
CA ALA A 93 -6.02 -6.01 1.81
C ALA A 93 -4.80 -5.10 1.87
N PHE A 94 -3.95 -5.16 0.87
CA PHE A 94 -2.67 -4.46 0.83
C PHE A 94 -2.55 -3.62 -0.44
N ILE A 95 -1.87 -2.49 -0.34
CA ILE A 95 -1.55 -1.59 -1.45
C ILE A 95 -0.08 -1.19 -1.36
N ALA A 96 0.55 -0.98 -2.52
CA ALA A 96 1.90 -0.45 -2.55
C ALA A 96 1.92 1.00 -2.05
N CYS A 97 2.96 1.37 -1.29
CA CYS A 97 3.14 2.74 -0.83
C CYS A 97 3.44 3.68 -2.00
N ALA A 98 2.75 4.80 -2.08
CA ALA A 98 2.98 5.81 -3.11
C ALA A 98 4.26 6.62 -2.87
N HIS A 99 4.78 6.64 -1.64
CA HIS A 99 5.95 7.43 -1.23
C HIS A 99 6.90 6.60 -0.36
N PRO A 100 7.51 5.51 -0.88
CA PRO A 100 8.40 4.66 -0.10
C PRO A 100 9.62 5.44 0.38
N GLY A 101 10.02 5.18 1.64
CA GLY A 101 11.16 5.85 2.26
C GLY A 101 10.88 7.24 2.82
N ALA A 102 9.71 7.81 2.61
CA ALA A 102 9.29 9.06 3.23
C ALA A 102 8.61 8.78 4.58
N ASP A 103 8.94 9.57 5.59
CA ASP A 103 8.19 9.57 6.85
C ASP A 103 6.86 10.30 6.62
N HIS A 104 5.77 9.58 6.71
CA HIS A 104 4.44 10.15 6.48
C HIS A 104 3.37 9.37 7.25
N ALA A 105 2.31 10.10 7.60
CA ALA A 105 1.10 9.49 8.15
C ALA A 105 0.15 9.19 6.98
N PRO A 106 0.03 7.93 6.53
CA PRO A 106 -0.79 7.60 5.38
C PRO A 106 -2.27 7.68 5.73
N ALA A 107 -3.05 8.19 4.78
CA ALA A 107 -4.50 8.13 4.80
C ALA A 107 -4.99 7.62 3.45
N PHE A 108 -6.09 6.91 3.44
CA PHE A 108 -6.57 6.21 2.24
C PHE A 108 -7.98 6.64 1.87
N LEU A 109 -8.17 6.94 0.60
CA LEU A 109 -9.48 7.18 -0.01
C LEU A 109 -9.85 5.95 -0.82
N ILE A 110 -10.94 5.28 -0.45
CA ILE A 110 -11.37 4.01 -1.02
C ILE A 110 -12.64 4.23 -1.81
N CYS A 111 -12.58 4.00 -3.13
CA CYS A 111 -13.75 4.08 -3.98
C CYS A 111 -14.56 2.78 -3.91
N ARG A 112 -15.82 2.87 -3.46
CA ARG A 112 -16.73 1.71 -3.40
C ARG A 112 -17.27 1.30 -4.78
N GLY A 113 -17.12 2.16 -5.80
CA GLY A 113 -17.57 1.89 -7.17
C GLY A 113 -16.56 1.07 -7.97
N CYS A 114 -15.34 1.56 -8.11
CA CYS A 114 -14.29 0.93 -8.92
C CYS A 114 -13.18 0.24 -8.09
N HIS A 115 -13.28 0.27 -6.76
CA HIS A 115 -12.32 -0.31 -5.82
C HIS A 115 -10.91 0.28 -5.87
N THR A 116 -10.70 1.40 -6.56
CA THR A 116 -9.44 2.12 -6.54
C THR A 116 -9.20 2.70 -5.15
N VAL A 117 -7.97 2.59 -4.68
CA VAL A 117 -7.50 3.17 -3.43
C VAL A 117 -6.44 4.21 -3.74
N ALA A 118 -6.61 5.41 -3.23
CA ALA A 118 -5.61 6.47 -3.32
C ALA A 118 -5.01 6.75 -1.95
N GLU A 119 -3.69 6.78 -1.88
CA GLU A 119 -2.96 7.20 -0.70
C GLU A 119 -2.87 8.72 -0.68
N THR A 120 -3.17 9.32 0.44
CA THR A 120 -3.02 10.75 0.70
C THR A 120 -2.35 10.99 2.06
N ARG A 121 -2.09 12.23 2.37
CA ARG A 121 -1.61 12.63 3.70
C ARG A 121 -2.76 13.24 4.47
N ALA A 122 -2.86 12.89 5.75
CA ALA A 122 -3.76 13.57 6.65
C ALA A 122 -3.01 14.04 7.88
N THR A 123 -3.48 15.14 8.46
CA THR A 123 -3.04 15.56 9.78
C THR A 123 -3.53 14.57 10.82
N ALA A 124 -2.73 14.25 11.83
CA ALA A 124 -3.10 13.31 12.89
C ALA A 124 -4.19 13.92 13.79
N PRO A 125 -5.48 13.64 13.57
CA PRO A 125 -6.57 14.31 14.30
C PRO A 125 -6.63 13.90 15.77
N MET A 126 -6.01 12.77 16.12
CA MET A 126 -6.00 12.22 17.48
C MET A 126 -4.84 12.72 18.34
N GLY A 127 -3.87 13.42 17.76
CA GLY A 127 -2.67 13.86 18.47
C GLY A 127 -2.94 14.77 19.66
N GLN A 128 -3.88 15.71 19.51
CA GLN A 128 -4.28 16.61 20.59
C GLN A 128 -4.97 15.87 21.73
N ALA A 129 -5.89 14.98 21.41
CA ALA A 129 -6.59 14.16 22.41
C ALA A 129 -5.61 13.24 23.17
N ALA A 130 -4.67 12.65 22.47
CA ALA A 130 -3.62 11.84 23.09
C ALA A 130 -2.76 12.67 24.05
N ALA A 131 -2.32 13.86 23.62
CA ALA A 131 -1.53 14.76 24.47
C ALA A 131 -2.27 15.18 25.75
N GLN A 132 -3.57 15.47 25.64
CA GLN A 132 -4.41 15.85 26.79
C GLN A 132 -4.62 14.72 27.79
N THR A 133 -4.60 13.48 27.34
CA THR A 133 -4.84 12.29 28.16
C THR A 133 -3.58 11.56 28.59
N GLY A 134 -2.42 11.95 28.09
CA GLY A 134 -1.15 11.24 28.29
C GLY A 134 -1.08 9.90 27.56
N PHE A 135 -1.92 9.71 26.53
CA PHE A 135 -1.96 8.49 25.72
C PHE A 135 -0.82 8.46 24.71
N ALA A 136 -0.06 7.38 24.66
CA ALA A 136 0.97 7.16 23.67
C ALA A 136 0.38 6.45 22.44
N ILE A 137 0.29 7.18 21.31
CA ILE A 137 -0.19 6.61 20.06
C ILE A 137 0.93 5.79 19.43
N GLU A 138 0.69 4.51 19.19
CA GLU A 138 1.61 3.62 18.47
C GLU A 138 1.27 3.52 16.97
N GLN A 139 -0.03 3.59 16.64
CA GLN A 139 -0.51 3.51 15.27
C GLN A 139 -1.79 4.33 15.09
N THR A 140 -1.92 5.01 13.97
CA THR A 140 -3.15 5.67 13.54
C THR A 140 -3.56 5.11 12.18
N VAL A 141 -4.83 4.72 12.06
CA VAL A 141 -5.42 4.28 10.79
C VAL A 141 -6.43 5.32 10.34
N MET A 142 -6.30 5.80 9.11
CA MET A 142 -7.21 6.76 8.52
C MET A 142 -7.67 6.29 7.15
N GLU A 143 -8.93 5.93 7.06
CA GLU A 143 -9.57 5.43 5.85
C GLU A 143 -10.92 6.11 5.65
N ALA A 144 -11.20 6.56 4.43
CA ALA A 144 -12.49 7.10 4.04
C ALA A 144 -13.03 6.35 2.82
N GLN A 145 -14.29 5.96 2.86
CA GLN A 145 -14.98 5.30 1.75
C GLN A 145 -15.93 6.26 1.06
N GLY A 146 -15.98 6.21 -0.26
CA GLY A 146 -16.85 7.07 -1.05
C GLY A 146 -16.81 6.71 -2.54
N LEU A 147 -16.97 7.71 -3.39
CA LEU A 147 -16.87 7.57 -4.84
C LEU A 147 -15.76 8.46 -5.38
N CYS A 148 -14.90 7.91 -6.24
CA CYS A 148 -13.90 8.70 -6.95
C CYS A 148 -14.58 9.62 -7.98
N PRO A 149 -13.89 10.65 -8.51
CA PRO A 149 -14.48 11.59 -9.47
C PRO A 149 -15.10 10.91 -10.69
N ALA A 150 -14.48 9.88 -11.24
CA ALA A 150 -15.01 9.13 -12.38
C ALA A 150 -16.33 8.43 -12.03
N CYS A 151 -16.39 7.72 -10.90
CA CYS A 151 -17.60 7.02 -10.49
C CYS A 151 -18.73 7.98 -10.06
N GLN A 152 -18.41 9.18 -9.60
CA GLN A 152 -19.42 10.22 -9.33
C GLN A 152 -20.06 10.71 -10.63
N ALA A 153 -19.29 10.82 -11.71
CA ALA A 153 -19.78 11.25 -13.01
C ALA A 153 -20.71 10.22 -13.69
N GLU A 154 -20.60 8.95 -13.31
CA GLU A 154 -21.41 7.84 -13.82
C GLU A 154 -22.66 7.55 -12.95
N ALA A 155 -22.77 8.18 -11.82
CA ALA A 155 -23.85 7.94 -10.85
C ALA A 155 -25.13 8.73 -11.17
#